data_646c4e14c121bf0dc42326862a74f54f
#
_entry.id   646c4e14c121bf0dc42326862a74f54f
#
_cell.length_a   1.000
_cell.length_b   1.000
_cell.length_c   1.000
_cell.angle_alpha   90.00
_cell.angle_beta   90.00
_cell.angle_gamma   90.00
#
_symmetry.space_group_name_H-M   'P 1'
#
loop_
_entity.id
_entity.type
_entity.pdbx_description
1 polymer ?
#
loop_
_entity_poly.entity_id
_entity_poly.type
_entity_poly.pdbx_seq_one_letter_code
_entity_poly.pdbx_strand_id
1 'polypeptide(L)'
;MQHIEQFVASLQMPSPPEGLNPAATALWYAGKGEWHRAHDLIQDLDNKTGYHIHAFLHRQEGDRSNAEYWYRRAGKRMPSTETEDEWQELVKEYL
;
A
#
# COMPACT_ATOMS: atom_id res chain seq x y z
N MET A 1 10.03 -0.41 13.31
CA MET A 1 10.39 0.72 12.45
C MET A 1 9.31 1.77 12.50
N GLN A 2 9.66 3.01 12.76
CA GLN A 2 8.69 4.06 13.05
C GLN A 2 8.80 5.29 12.18
N HIS A 3 9.89 5.41 11.41
CA HIS A 3 10.12 6.59 10.61
C HIS A 3 10.01 6.27 9.13
N ILE A 4 9.24 7.10 8.43
CA ILE A 4 9.05 6.93 6.99
C ILE A 4 10.38 6.96 6.24
N GLU A 5 11.32 7.79 6.69
CA GLU A 5 12.63 7.90 6.04
C GLU A 5 13.39 6.59 6.08
N GLN A 6 13.37 5.92 7.24
CA GLN A 6 14.01 4.61 7.38
C GLN A 6 13.30 3.57 6.52
N PHE A 7 11.98 3.65 6.47
CA PHE A 7 11.18 2.75 5.65
C PHE A 7 11.54 2.90 4.17
N VAL A 8 11.59 4.14 3.69
CA VAL A 8 11.94 4.41 2.29
C VAL A 8 13.36 3.93 1.99
N ALA A 9 14.30 4.21 2.90
CA ALA A 9 15.69 3.75 2.73
C ALA A 9 15.77 2.23 2.65
N SER A 10 14.92 1.51 3.38
CA SER A 10 14.92 0.05 3.40
C SER A 10 14.51 -0.56 2.06
N LEU A 11 13.93 0.22 1.15
CA LEU A 11 13.60 -0.28 -0.18
C LEU A 11 14.83 -0.70 -0.98
N GLN A 12 16.02 -0.29 -0.55
CA GLN A 12 17.28 -0.72 -1.17
C GLN A 12 17.69 -2.13 -0.74
N MET A 13 17.05 -2.66 0.28
CA MET A 13 17.35 -4.00 0.80
C MET A 13 16.64 -5.07 -0.03
N PRO A 14 17.16 -6.33 -0.01
CA PRO A 14 16.54 -7.40 -0.80
C PRO A 14 15.22 -7.92 -0.21
N SER A 15 14.94 -7.62 1.05
CA SER A 15 13.72 -8.09 1.71
C SER A 15 13.24 -7.02 2.69
N PRO A 16 11.95 -7.06 3.09
CA PRO A 16 11.44 -6.03 4.00
C PRO A 16 12.04 -6.16 5.39
N PRO A 17 12.13 -5.04 6.13
CA PRO A 17 12.58 -5.09 7.52
C PRO A 17 11.68 -6.01 8.35
N GLU A 18 12.28 -6.63 9.36
CA GLU A 18 11.51 -7.44 10.29
C GLU A 18 10.63 -6.56 11.16
N GLY A 19 9.52 -7.13 11.62
CA GLY A 19 8.63 -6.45 12.56
C GLY A 19 7.62 -5.52 11.93
N LEU A 20 7.54 -5.47 10.59
CA LEU A 20 6.51 -4.68 9.94
C LEU A 20 5.16 -5.37 10.05
N ASN A 21 4.10 -4.58 10.25
CA ASN A 21 2.74 -5.12 10.19
C ASN A 21 2.39 -5.50 8.74
N PRO A 22 1.32 -6.28 8.52
CA PRO A 22 0.98 -6.72 7.16
C PRO A 22 0.74 -5.59 6.19
N ALA A 23 0.11 -4.50 6.63
CA ALA A 23 -0.15 -3.36 5.77
C ALA A 23 1.15 -2.72 5.30
N ALA A 24 2.07 -2.47 6.24
CA ALA A 24 3.36 -1.87 5.92
C ALA A 24 4.19 -2.79 5.02
N THR A 25 4.11 -4.10 5.24
CA THR A 25 4.82 -5.07 4.40
C THR A 25 4.31 -5.01 2.96
N ALA A 26 2.99 -4.94 2.77
CA ALA A 26 2.43 -4.80 1.43
C ALA A 26 2.87 -3.49 0.76
N LEU A 27 2.89 -2.40 1.52
CA LEU A 27 3.34 -1.11 0.99
C LEU A 27 4.82 -1.15 0.63
N TRP A 28 5.62 -1.90 1.38
CA TRP A 28 7.03 -2.08 1.06
C TRP A 28 7.21 -2.75 -0.31
N TYR A 29 6.48 -3.85 -0.54
CA TYR A 29 6.54 -4.52 -1.83
C TYR A 29 6.01 -3.63 -2.96
N ALA A 30 4.97 -2.86 -2.71
CA ALA A 30 4.46 -1.91 -3.71
C ALA A 30 5.52 -0.87 -4.06
N GLY A 31 6.24 -0.38 -3.06
CA GLY A 31 7.33 0.59 -3.27
C GLY A 31 8.50 0.00 -4.03
N LYS A 32 8.70 -1.31 -3.95
CA LYS A 32 9.74 -2.03 -4.70
C LYS A 32 9.31 -2.31 -6.14
N GLY A 33 8.07 -2.02 -6.50
CA GLY A 33 7.55 -2.38 -7.81
C GLY A 33 7.09 -3.83 -7.92
N GLU A 34 6.96 -4.53 -6.79
CA GLU A 34 6.53 -5.93 -6.77
C GLU A 34 5.04 -6.00 -6.48
N TRP A 35 4.26 -5.57 -7.46
CA TRP A 35 2.81 -5.42 -7.33
C TRP A 35 2.11 -6.71 -6.91
N HIS A 36 2.46 -7.82 -7.55
CA HIS A 36 1.78 -9.10 -7.28
C HIS A 36 2.00 -9.56 -5.84
N ARG A 37 3.21 -9.39 -5.31
CA ARG A 37 3.48 -9.74 -3.91
C ARG A 37 2.69 -8.87 -2.96
N ALA A 38 2.63 -7.56 -3.24
CA ALA A 38 1.84 -6.64 -2.42
C ALA A 38 0.38 -7.04 -2.43
N HIS A 39 -0.17 -7.34 -3.61
CA HIS A 39 -1.56 -7.72 -3.77
C HIS A 39 -1.87 -9.03 -3.04
N ASP A 40 -1.00 -10.03 -3.17
CA ASP A 40 -1.19 -11.32 -2.52
C ASP A 40 -1.28 -11.17 -1.00
N LEU A 41 -0.45 -10.30 -0.43
CA LEU A 41 -0.48 -10.06 1.01
C LEU A 41 -1.75 -9.33 1.43
N ILE A 42 -2.18 -8.34 0.65
CA ILE A 42 -3.24 -7.44 1.09
C ILE A 42 -4.63 -8.03 0.84
N GLN A 43 -4.79 -8.90 -0.15
CA GLN A 43 -6.10 -9.44 -0.47
C GLN A 43 -6.67 -10.29 0.68
N ASP A 44 -5.81 -10.81 1.54
CA ASP A 44 -6.23 -11.61 2.69
C ASP A 44 -6.51 -10.76 3.93
N LEU A 45 -6.20 -9.47 3.89
CA LEU A 45 -6.42 -8.57 5.02
C LEU A 45 -7.83 -7.98 4.93
N ASP A 46 -8.79 -8.66 5.55
CA ASP A 46 -10.22 -8.37 5.43
C ASP A 46 -10.66 -7.31 6.43
N ASN A 47 -10.17 -6.10 6.25
CA ASN A 47 -10.56 -4.94 7.06
C ASN A 47 -10.34 -3.67 6.24
N LYS A 48 -10.73 -2.52 6.80
CA LYS A 48 -10.66 -1.25 6.07
C LYS A 48 -9.24 -0.88 5.67
N THR A 49 -8.26 -1.19 6.50
CA THR A 49 -6.85 -0.95 6.14
C THR A 49 -6.47 -1.75 4.91
N GLY A 50 -6.83 -3.05 4.90
CA GLY A 50 -6.59 -3.90 3.74
C GLY A 50 -7.30 -3.40 2.50
N TYR A 51 -8.56 -3.00 2.63
CA TYR A 51 -9.33 -2.48 1.50
C TYR A 51 -8.71 -1.20 0.94
N HIS A 52 -8.21 -0.32 1.83
CA HIS A 52 -7.59 0.93 1.40
C HIS A 52 -6.34 0.68 0.56
N ILE A 53 -5.47 -0.22 1.02
CA ILE A 53 -4.25 -0.54 0.30
C ILE A 53 -4.57 -1.32 -0.98
N HIS A 54 -5.57 -2.21 -0.93
CA HIS A 54 -6.06 -2.94 -2.10
C HIS A 54 -6.48 -1.96 -3.19
N ALA A 55 -7.23 -0.92 -2.79
CA ALA A 55 -7.65 0.14 -3.72
C ALA A 55 -6.47 0.85 -4.35
N PHE A 56 -5.47 1.20 -3.53
CA PHE A 56 -4.26 1.84 -4.02
C PHE A 56 -3.55 0.97 -5.06
N LEU A 57 -3.44 -0.33 -4.80
CA LEU A 57 -2.76 -1.23 -5.73
C LEU A 57 -3.46 -1.28 -7.08
N HIS A 58 -4.79 -1.31 -7.10
CA HIS A 58 -5.52 -1.29 -8.36
C HIS A 58 -5.40 0.05 -9.07
N ARG A 59 -5.35 1.15 -8.30
CA ARG A 59 -5.06 2.47 -8.88
C ARG A 59 -3.68 2.49 -9.50
N GLN A 60 -2.70 1.92 -8.81
CA GLN A 60 -1.31 1.88 -9.27
C GLN A 60 -1.17 1.15 -10.61
N GLU A 61 -1.94 0.07 -10.79
CA GLU A 61 -1.89 -0.67 -12.05
C GLU A 61 -2.79 -0.08 -13.14
N GLY A 62 -3.56 0.96 -12.83
CA GLY A 62 -4.41 1.62 -13.80
C GLY A 62 -5.82 1.07 -13.90
N ASP A 63 -6.23 0.19 -13.00
CA ASP A 63 -7.58 -0.37 -12.97
C ASP A 63 -8.47 0.49 -12.10
N ARG A 64 -8.95 1.59 -12.68
CA ARG A 64 -9.66 2.61 -11.94
C ARG A 64 -10.97 2.13 -11.34
N SER A 65 -11.77 1.39 -12.09
CA SER A 65 -13.08 0.95 -11.60
C SER A 65 -12.94 -0.02 -10.44
N ASN A 66 -11.95 -0.90 -10.48
CA ASN A 66 -11.66 -1.82 -9.38
C ASN A 66 -11.14 -1.05 -8.17
N ALA A 67 -10.29 -0.05 -8.40
CA ALA A 67 -9.81 0.81 -7.33
C ALA A 67 -10.97 1.50 -6.62
N GLU A 68 -11.91 2.07 -7.38
CA GLU A 68 -13.06 2.77 -6.80
C GLU A 68 -13.92 1.85 -5.95
N TYR A 69 -14.09 0.60 -6.38
CA TYR A 69 -14.82 -0.40 -5.59
C TYR A 69 -14.16 -0.58 -4.20
N TRP A 70 -12.85 -0.73 -4.16
CA TRP A 70 -12.14 -0.95 -2.90
C TRP A 70 -12.06 0.30 -2.04
N TYR A 71 -11.93 1.49 -2.67
CA TYR A 71 -11.99 2.74 -1.90
C TYR A 71 -13.33 2.87 -1.18
N ARG A 72 -14.42 2.54 -1.87
CA ARG A 72 -15.76 2.58 -1.24
C ARG A 72 -15.83 1.64 -0.05
N ARG A 73 -15.30 0.44 -0.19
CA ARG A 73 -15.29 -0.52 0.93
C ARG A 73 -14.44 -0.04 2.09
N ALA A 74 -13.40 0.70 1.81
CA ALA A 74 -12.54 1.28 2.85
C ALA A 74 -13.16 2.52 3.50
N GLY A 75 -14.22 3.06 2.94
CA GLY A 75 -14.79 4.32 3.39
C GLY A 75 -13.93 5.51 3.03
N LYS A 76 -13.18 5.40 1.94
CA LYS A 76 -12.25 6.44 1.50
C LYS A 76 -12.60 6.90 0.10
N ARG A 77 -12.11 8.07 -0.24
CA ARG A 77 -12.28 8.64 -1.58
C ARG A 77 -10.97 8.47 -2.34
N MET A 78 -11.05 8.10 -3.61
CA MET A 78 -9.85 7.98 -4.44
C MET A 78 -9.22 9.36 -4.59
N PRO A 79 -7.93 9.52 -4.24
CA PRO A 79 -7.28 10.83 -4.35
C PRO A 79 -7.00 11.21 -5.79
N SER A 80 -6.82 12.51 -6.03
CA SER A 80 -6.47 13.02 -7.35
C SER A 80 -4.97 13.30 -7.50
N THR A 81 -4.19 13.04 -6.45
CA THR A 81 -2.74 13.21 -6.48
C THR A 81 -2.08 12.05 -7.23
N GLU A 82 -0.77 12.15 -7.46
CA GLU A 82 -0.02 11.07 -8.07
C GLU A 82 0.00 9.84 -7.16
N THR A 83 0.15 8.65 -7.76
CA THR A 83 0.19 7.42 -6.98
C THR A 83 1.35 7.41 -5.99
N GLU A 84 2.47 8.01 -6.35
CA GLU A 84 3.61 8.08 -5.42
C GLU A 84 3.28 8.90 -4.18
N ASP A 85 2.54 9.99 -4.34
CA ASP A 85 2.11 10.80 -3.20
C ASP A 85 1.18 10.01 -2.30
N GLU A 86 0.25 9.27 -2.89
CA GLU A 86 -0.64 8.43 -2.10
C GLU A 86 0.13 7.34 -1.37
N TRP A 87 1.11 6.73 -2.03
CA TRP A 87 1.94 5.72 -1.38
C TRP A 87 2.59 6.27 -0.10
N GLN A 88 3.14 7.48 -0.18
CA GLN A 88 3.75 8.10 0.99
C GLN A 88 2.73 8.36 2.10
N GLU A 89 1.54 8.83 1.73
CA GLU A 89 0.48 9.05 2.71
C GLU A 89 0.04 7.76 3.38
N LEU A 90 -0.07 6.68 2.61
CA LEU A 90 -0.42 5.38 3.17
C LEU A 90 0.65 4.86 4.13
N VAL A 91 1.92 5.06 3.78
CA VAL A 91 3.02 4.68 4.67
C VAL A 91 2.92 5.46 5.98
N LYS A 92 2.67 6.77 5.92
CA LYS A 92 2.51 7.59 7.12
C LYS A 92 1.36 7.08 7.98
N GLU A 93 0.26 6.67 7.36
CA GLU A 93 -0.92 6.25 8.09
C GLU A 93 -0.78 4.87 8.71
N TYR A 94 -0.16 3.93 7.98
CA TYR A 94 -0.20 2.52 8.36
C TYR A 94 1.13 1.95 8.84
N LEU A 95 2.20 2.70 8.79
CA LEU A 95 3.49 2.26 9.33
C LEU A 95 3.50 2.28 10.91
#